data_7eb4c1d6669dac724278e73a54c85a64
#
_entry.id   7eb4c1d6669dac724278e73a54c85a64
#
_cell.length_a   1.000
_cell.length_b   1.000
_cell.length_c   1.000
_cell.angle_alpha   90.00
_cell.angle_beta   90.00
_cell.angle_gamma   90.00
#
_symmetry.space_group_name_H-M   'P 1'
#
loop_
_entity.id
_entity.type
_entity.pdbx_description
1 polymer ?
#
loop_
_entity_poly.entity_id
_entity_poly.type
_entity_poly.pdbx_seq_one_letter_code
_entity_poly.pdbx_strand_id
1 'polypeptide(L)'
;MRIKSTLTLIAAATLLVACGKKEEPAPAPAAAPAPAAAPAPIAAPAPAPAANVVKIGHVGPTSGAIAHLGKDNENGARLAIDELNAKGVMLGGQKVTFELLAEDDAADPKQGTAVAQKLVDAKVAGVVGHLNSGTTIPASTIYSEAGIPQISPSSTNPKYTRQGFKTTFRMVADDTQLGGTLGKYAVNTLKGKSIAVIDDRTAYGQGVAEEFAKAVEAAGGKVVAKEFTTDKATDFTSILTTIKAKKPDVVFFGGMDAVAGPMLKQMKSLAIKSKFMGGDGICTTELVKLGGDAIADNQVYCAEAGGVDGEAKVGMDEFKVKYQAKFNTDVKLYAPYVYDAVNVMVAAMVKADSSDPAKYLPMLATTADFKGVSGPVSFDEKGDIKNGALTLKTVRGGQLETLAVLR
;
A
#
# COMPACT_ATOMS: atom_id res chain seq x y z
N MET A 1 -34.19 1.19 -47.59
CA MET A 1 -34.15 0.17 -48.68
C MET A 1 -34.14 -1.17 -48.00
N ARG A 2 -35.26 -1.86 -48.15
CA ARG A 2 -35.55 -3.19 -47.57
C ARG A 2 -34.81 -4.24 -48.39
N ILE A 3 -34.27 -5.30 -47.78
CA ILE A 3 -34.35 -6.67 -48.34
C ILE A 3 -34.35 -7.65 -47.16
N LYS A 4 -35.45 -8.43 -47.15
CA LYS A 4 -35.69 -9.65 -46.37
C LYS A 4 -35.26 -10.86 -47.21
N SER A 5 -34.87 -11.97 -46.58
CA SER A 5 -35.04 -13.37 -47.09
C SER A 5 -34.72 -14.32 -45.95
N THR A 6 -35.59 -14.89 -45.33
CA THR A 6 -36.45 -16.10 -45.33
C THR A 6 -35.77 -17.43 -45.69
N LEU A 7 -35.83 -18.32 -44.70
CA LEU A 7 -36.24 -19.75 -44.67
C LEU A 7 -35.52 -20.79 -45.56
N THR A 8 -35.13 -21.94 -45.02
CA THR A 8 -35.91 -23.21 -45.24
C THR A 8 -35.43 -24.33 -44.29
N LEU A 9 -36.39 -24.98 -43.65
CA LEU A 9 -36.37 -26.28 -42.97
C LEU A 9 -36.32 -27.40 -43.99
N ILE A 10 -35.62 -28.52 -43.75
CA ILE A 10 -35.98 -29.85 -44.32
C ILE A 10 -35.78 -30.91 -43.23
N ALA A 11 -36.87 -31.55 -42.86
CA ALA A 11 -36.96 -32.81 -42.13
C ALA A 11 -37.02 -33.99 -43.12
N ALA A 12 -36.31 -35.06 -42.81
CA ALA A 12 -36.52 -36.34 -43.52
C ALA A 12 -36.54 -37.48 -42.49
N ALA A 13 -37.72 -38.01 -42.30
CA ALA A 13 -37.99 -39.30 -41.63
C ALA A 13 -37.96 -40.43 -42.66
N THR A 14 -37.30 -41.52 -42.34
CA THR A 14 -37.46 -42.80 -43.08
C THR A 14 -37.70 -43.92 -42.08
N LEU A 15 -38.99 -44.44 -42.20
CA LEU A 15 -39.45 -45.70 -41.65
C LEU A 15 -38.99 -46.84 -42.57
N LEU A 16 -38.53 -47.95 -42.03
CA LEU A 16 -38.48 -49.22 -42.71
C LEU A 16 -38.96 -50.34 -41.78
N VAL A 17 -40.06 -50.94 -42.21
CA VAL A 17 -40.70 -52.18 -41.68
C VAL A 17 -40.02 -53.37 -42.36
N ALA A 18 -39.66 -54.41 -41.62
CA ALA A 18 -39.52 -55.75 -42.21
C ALA A 18 -39.88 -56.88 -41.21
N CYS A 19 -40.70 -57.75 -41.69
CA CYS A 19 -41.37 -58.87 -41.10
C CYS A 19 -40.49 -59.95 -40.47
N GLY A 20 -41.16 -60.70 -39.59
CA GLY A 20 -40.72 -61.74 -38.73
C GLY A 20 -40.38 -63.11 -39.35
N LYS A 21 -39.75 -63.91 -38.48
CA LYS A 21 -39.90 -65.39 -38.48
C LYS A 21 -39.78 -65.86 -37.01
N LYS A 22 -40.73 -66.71 -36.65
CA LYS A 22 -40.77 -67.50 -35.43
C LYS A 22 -39.76 -68.67 -35.56
N GLU A 23 -38.94 -68.85 -34.57
CA GLU A 23 -38.21 -70.10 -34.33
C GLU A 23 -38.38 -70.52 -32.85
N GLU A 24 -38.43 -71.82 -32.68
CA GLU A 24 -38.79 -72.58 -31.48
C GLU A 24 -37.69 -72.57 -30.44
N PRO A 25 -37.98 -72.77 -29.12
CA PRO A 25 -37.01 -72.59 -28.07
C PRO A 25 -36.09 -73.81 -27.89
N ALA A 26 -34.80 -73.55 -27.81
CA ALA A 26 -33.78 -74.52 -27.39
C ALA A 26 -33.68 -74.62 -25.85
N PRO A 27 -33.22 -75.76 -25.31
CA PRO A 27 -33.21 -76.03 -23.86
C PRO A 27 -32.25 -75.19 -23.05
N ALA A 28 -32.64 -74.88 -21.83
CA ALA A 28 -31.90 -74.05 -20.91
C ALA A 28 -30.52 -74.63 -20.50
N PRO A 29 -29.45 -73.84 -20.49
CA PRO A 29 -28.15 -74.22 -19.89
C PRO A 29 -28.21 -74.14 -18.36
N ALA A 30 -27.47 -75.05 -17.71
CA ALA A 30 -27.36 -75.15 -16.26
C ALA A 30 -26.83 -73.86 -15.59
N ALA A 31 -27.38 -73.58 -14.41
CA ALA A 31 -27.07 -72.41 -13.59
C ALA A 31 -25.52 -72.33 -13.30
N ALA A 32 -24.91 -71.22 -13.66
CA ALA A 32 -23.58 -70.87 -13.26
C ALA A 32 -23.53 -70.47 -11.77
N PRO A 33 -22.44 -70.72 -11.05
CA PRO A 33 -22.32 -70.33 -9.64
C PRO A 33 -22.37 -68.82 -9.48
N ALA A 34 -23.03 -68.35 -8.40
CA ALA A 34 -23.19 -66.94 -8.08
C ALA A 34 -21.85 -66.22 -7.95
N PRO A 35 -21.73 -65.00 -8.50
CA PRO A 35 -20.50 -64.23 -8.31
C PRO A 35 -20.31 -63.88 -6.84
N ALA A 36 -19.04 -64.02 -6.37
CA ALA A 36 -18.66 -63.59 -5.04
C ALA A 36 -18.96 -62.10 -4.84
N ALA A 37 -19.55 -61.76 -3.68
CA ALA A 37 -19.90 -60.36 -3.33
C ALA A 37 -18.69 -59.45 -3.49
N ALA A 38 -18.86 -58.40 -4.29
CA ALA A 38 -17.84 -57.34 -4.42
C ALA A 38 -17.58 -56.70 -3.05
N PRO A 39 -16.33 -56.35 -2.72
CA PRO A 39 -16.03 -55.63 -1.46
C PRO A 39 -16.80 -54.30 -1.45
N ALA A 40 -17.37 -54.00 -0.26
CA ALA A 40 -18.10 -52.74 -0.05
C ALA A 40 -17.21 -51.52 -0.41
N PRO A 41 -17.77 -50.47 -1.04
CA PRO A 41 -17.02 -49.28 -1.36
C PRO A 41 -16.39 -48.72 -0.06
N ILE A 42 -15.09 -48.51 -0.07
CA ILE A 42 -14.40 -47.75 0.98
C ILE A 42 -15.03 -46.36 0.98
N ALA A 43 -15.64 -45.97 2.08
CA ALA A 43 -16.23 -44.63 2.24
C ALA A 43 -15.14 -43.60 1.91
N ALA A 44 -15.44 -42.71 0.97
CA ALA A 44 -14.57 -41.59 0.67
C ALA A 44 -14.31 -40.81 1.96
N PRO A 45 -13.06 -40.35 2.22
CA PRO A 45 -12.77 -39.51 3.38
C PRO A 45 -13.75 -38.34 3.42
N ALA A 46 -14.34 -38.07 4.59
CA ALA A 46 -15.18 -36.90 4.79
C ALA A 46 -14.46 -35.65 4.28
N PRO A 47 -15.12 -34.74 3.55
CA PRO A 47 -14.51 -33.49 3.12
C PRO A 47 -13.90 -32.81 4.35
N ALA A 48 -12.64 -32.39 4.24
CA ALA A 48 -11.99 -31.61 5.29
C ALA A 48 -12.88 -30.40 5.63
N PRO A 49 -13.02 -30.04 6.92
CA PRO A 49 -13.85 -28.91 7.31
C PRO A 49 -13.40 -27.68 6.48
N ALA A 50 -14.38 -26.97 5.91
CA ALA A 50 -14.13 -25.78 5.14
C ALA A 50 -13.21 -24.86 5.93
N ALA A 51 -12.04 -24.53 5.38
CA ALA A 51 -11.09 -23.66 6.07
C ALA A 51 -11.79 -22.32 6.35
N ASN A 52 -11.78 -21.88 7.62
CA ASN A 52 -12.28 -20.56 7.98
C ASN A 52 -11.32 -19.51 7.42
N VAL A 53 -11.64 -19.01 6.23
CA VAL A 53 -10.83 -18.03 5.52
C VAL A 53 -11.22 -16.63 5.97
N VAL A 54 -10.24 -15.86 6.43
CA VAL A 54 -10.36 -14.43 6.74
C VAL A 54 -9.65 -13.65 5.64
N LYS A 55 -10.40 -12.86 4.88
CA LYS A 55 -9.86 -12.05 3.80
C LYS A 55 -9.36 -10.71 4.33
N ILE A 56 -8.11 -10.36 4.01
CA ILE A 56 -7.52 -9.04 4.27
C ILE A 56 -7.27 -8.36 2.93
N GLY A 57 -7.80 -7.15 2.77
CA GLY A 57 -7.53 -6.32 1.60
C GLY A 57 -6.16 -5.65 1.69
N HIS A 58 -5.46 -5.54 0.58
CA HIS A 58 -4.29 -4.70 0.42
C HIS A 58 -4.41 -3.88 -0.85
N VAL A 59 -4.05 -2.59 -0.79
CA VAL A 59 -4.07 -1.71 -1.96
C VAL A 59 -2.84 -0.82 -1.99
N GLY A 60 -2.22 -0.75 -3.15
CA GLY A 60 -1.13 0.16 -3.45
C GLY A 60 -0.86 0.21 -4.96
N PRO A 61 -0.10 1.19 -5.46
CA PRO A 61 0.21 1.33 -6.88
C PRO A 61 1.26 0.30 -7.33
N THR A 62 0.82 -0.89 -7.74
CA THR A 62 1.72 -1.94 -8.23
C THR A 62 2.06 -1.80 -9.72
N SER A 63 1.46 -0.83 -10.38
CA SER A 63 1.79 -0.36 -11.73
C SER A 63 2.14 1.13 -11.75
N GLY A 64 2.65 1.62 -12.89
CA GLY A 64 3.02 3.05 -13.08
C GLY A 64 4.39 3.42 -12.50
N ALA A 65 4.64 4.73 -12.42
CA ALA A 65 5.96 5.30 -12.13
C ALA A 65 6.49 5.00 -10.71
N ILE A 66 5.60 4.76 -9.76
CA ILE A 66 5.94 4.46 -8.36
C ILE A 66 5.61 3.00 -7.98
N ALA A 67 5.52 2.11 -8.97
CA ALA A 67 5.21 0.68 -8.76
C ALA A 67 6.19 -0.01 -7.81
N HIS A 68 7.43 0.46 -7.71
CA HIS A 68 8.43 -0.06 -6.77
C HIS A 68 7.99 0.09 -5.30
N LEU A 69 7.29 1.18 -4.95
CA LEU A 69 6.74 1.39 -3.61
C LEU A 69 5.49 0.54 -3.35
N GLY A 70 4.58 0.44 -4.33
CA GLY A 70 3.39 -0.40 -4.21
C GLY A 70 3.71 -1.89 -4.05
N LYS A 71 4.71 -2.38 -4.81
CA LYS A 71 5.19 -3.76 -4.67
C LYS A 71 5.92 -4.00 -3.36
N ASP A 72 6.66 -3.01 -2.85
CA ASP A 72 7.25 -3.06 -1.51
C ASP A 72 6.17 -3.24 -0.44
N ASN A 73 5.08 -2.47 -0.54
CA ASN A 73 3.92 -2.59 0.34
C ASN A 73 3.28 -3.98 0.25
N GLU A 74 2.98 -4.45 -0.95
CA GLU A 74 2.36 -5.76 -1.17
C GLU A 74 3.22 -6.89 -0.59
N ASN A 75 4.53 -6.84 -0.79
CA ASN A 75 5.46 -7.80 -0.23
C ASN A 75 5.45 -7.81 1.31
N GLY A 76 5.39 -6.62 1.94
CA GLY A 76 5.24 -6.51 3.40
C GLY A 76 3.98 -7.20 3.91
N ALA A 77 2.84 -6.98 3.24
CA ALA A 77 1.58 -7.64 3.57
C ALA A 77 1.65 -9.17 3.38
N ARG A 78 2.21 -9.63 2.26
CA ARG A 78 2.36 -11.07 1.97
C ARG A 78 3.24 -11.77 3.00
N LEU A 79 4.35 -11.13 3.41
CA LEU A 79 5.22 -11.71 4.45
C LEU A 79 4.48 -11.88 5.77
N ALA A 80 3.72 -10.87 6.21
CA ALA A 80 2.93 -10.94 7.42
C ALA A 80 1.86 -12.05 7.36
N ILE A 81 1.11 -12.13 6.26
CA ILE A 81 0.06 -13.15 6.06
C ILE A 81 0.65 -14.56 6.10
N ASP A 82 1.79 -14.78 5.46
CA ASP A 82 2.42 -16.11 5.44
C ASP A 82 2.92 -16.52 6.84
N GLU A 83 3.53 -15.59 7.60
CA GLU A 83 3.97 -15.86 8.97
C GLU A 83 2.77 -16.12 9.91
N LEU A 84 1.67 -15.37 9.77
CA LEU A 84 0.43 -15.57 10.55
C LEU A 84 -0.21 -16.94 10.24
N ASN A 85 -0.24 -17.32 8.97
CA ASN A 85 -0.75 -18.63 8.56
C ASN A 85 0.13 -19.79 9.06
N ALA A 86 1.45 -19.61 9.01
CA ALA A 86 2.40 -20.59 9.57
C ALA A 86 2.26 -20.74 11.09
N LYS A 87 2.03 -19.63 11.79
CA LYS A 87 1.80 -19.60 13.25
C LYS A 87 0.49 -20.30 13.65
N GLY A 88 -0.53 -20.26 12.80
CA GLY A 88 -1.81 -20.91 13.05
C GLY A 88 -2.68 -20.14 14.05
N VAL A 89 -3.21 -19.00 13.63
CA VAL A 89 -4.06 -18.11 14.44
C VAL A 89 -5.42 -18.76 14.71
N MET A 90 -5.90 -18.64 15.96
CA MET A 90 -7.21 -19.11 16.39
C MET A 90 -8.16 -17.93 16.57
N LEU A 91 -9.39 -18.03 16.04
CA LEU A 91 -10.48 -17.07 16.25
C LEU A 91 -11.78 -17.85 16.45
N GLY A 92 -12.57 -17.51 17.45
CA GLY A 92 -13.81 -18.23 17.78
C GLY A 92 -13.59 -19.71 18.08
N GLY A 93 -12.46 -20.07 18.68
CA GLY A 93 -12.08 -21.45 18.97
C GLY A 93 -11.69 -22.29 17.74
N GLN A 94 -11.54 -21.68 16.56
CA GLN A 94 -11.19 -22.37 15.31
C GLN A 94 -9.93 -21.78 14.68
N LYS A 95 -9.11 -22.65 14.07
CA LYS A 95 -7.96 -22.20 13.28
C LYS A 95 -8.46 -21.49 12.03
N VAL A 96 -7.95 -20.28 11.77
CA VAL A 96 -8.25 -19.52 10.57
C VAL A 96 -7.06 -19.50 9.61
N THR A 97 -7.36 -19.27 8.33
CA THR A 97 -6.38 -19.01 7.29
C THR A 97 -6.64 -17.61 6.74
N PHE A 98 -5.60 -16.76 6.73
CA PHE A 98 -5.70 -15.44 6.14
C PHE A 98 -5.42 -15.51 4.64
N GLU A 99 -6.27 -14.86 3.86
CA GLU A 99 -6.12 -14.66 2.41
C GLU A 99 -5.90 -13.17 2.13
N LEU A 100 -4.84 -12.84 1.39
CA LEU A 100 -4.56 -11.46 0.96
C LEU A 100 -5.21 -11.20 -0.39
N LEU A 101 -6.17 -10.28 -0.45
CA LEU A 101 -6.71 -9.71 -1.67
C LEU A 101 -5.97 -8.43 -2.00
N ALA A 102 -4.99 -8.51 -2.90
CA ALA A 102 -4.15 -7.38 -3.29
C ALA A 102 -4.68 -6.75 -4.59
N GLU A 103 -4.85 -5.42 -4.57
CA GLU A 103 -5.39 -4.64 -5.69
C GLU A 103 -4.43 -3.49 -6.03
N ASP A 104 -4.38 -3.15 -7.32
CA ASP A 104 -3.61 -2.03 -7.86
C ASP A 104 -4.50 -0.80 -8.02
N ASP A 105 -4.17 0.30 -7.34
CA ASP A 105 -4.84 1.59 -7.51
C ASP A 105 -4.11 2.53 -8.48
N ALA A 106 -2.97 2.11 -9.03
CA ALA A 106 -2.13 2.86 -9.95
C ALA A 106 -1.83 4.32 -9.50
N ALA A 107 -1.94 4.60 -8.19
CA ALA A 107 -1.91 5.94 -7.59
C ALA A 107 -3.00 6.89 -8.15
N ASP A 108 -4.04 6.36 -8.78
CA ASP A 108 -5.16 7.13 -9.34
C ASP A 108 -6.35 7.11 -8.37
N PRO A 109 -6.89 8.29 -7.94
CA PRO A 109 -8.00 8.36 -6.99
C PRO A 109 -9.28 7.64 -7.45
N LYS A 110 -9.58 7.62 -8.77
CA LYS A 110 -10.75 6.93 -9.29
C LYS A 110 -10.56 5.42 -9.24
N GLN A 111 -9.37 4.95 -9.63
CA GLN A 111 -9.02 3.54 -9.50
C GLN A 111 -9.03 3.13 -8.01
N GLY A 112 -8.50 3.99 -7.13
CA GLY A 112 -8.52 3.77 -5.68
C GLY A 112 -9.93 3.55 -5.13
N THR A 113 -10.92 4.37 -5.53
CA THR A 113 -12.32 4.17 -5.14
C THR A 113 -12.94 2.91 -5.74
N ALA A 114 -12.62 2.58 -6.99
CA ALA A 114 -13.12 1.38 -7.64
C ALA A 114 -12.63 0.09 -6.96
N VAL A 115 -11.32 0.01 -6.63
CA VAL A 115 -10.79 -1.15 -5.92
C VAL A 115 -11.25 -1.20 -4.47
N ALA A 116 -11.50 -0.05 -3.82
CA ALA A 116 -12.10 -0.02 -2.49
C ALA A 116 -13.48 -0.68 -2.50
N GLN A 117 -14.35 -0.33 -3.45
CA GLN A 117 -15.66 -0.97 -3.59
C GLN A 117 -15.54 -2.47 -3.85
N LYS A 118 -14.60 -2.87 -4.71
CA LYS A 118 -14.34 -4.30 -4.99
C LYS A 118 -13.98 -5.08 -3.72
N LEU A 119 -13.16 -4.51 -2.83
CA LEU A 119 -12.80 -5.15 -1.56
C LEU A 119 -13.98 -5.19 -0.59
N VAL A 120 -14.83 -4.16 -0.56
CA VAL A 120 -16.10 -4.17 0.21
C VAL A 120 -17.00 -5.30 -0.28
N ASP A 121 -17.19 -5.43 -1.59
CA ASP A 121 -18.02 -6.48 -2.21
C ASP A 121 -17.44 -7.89 -1.94
N ALA A 122 -16.12 -8.02 -1.88
CA ALA A 122 -15.43 -9.25 -1.50
C ALA A 122 -15.52 -9.58 -0.01
N LYS A 123 -16.10 -8.68 0.81
CA LYS A 123 -16.30 -8.81 2.26
C LYS A 123 -14.99 -9.06 3.00
N VAL A 124 -13.98 -8.22 2.72
CA VAL A 124 -12.72 -8.27 3.50
C VAL A 124 -12.98 -7.89 4.95
N ALA A 125 -12.27 -8.53 5.85
CA ALA A 125 -12.37 -8.24 7.28
C ALA A 125 -11.69 -6.93 7.68
N GLY A 126 -10.78 -6.42 6.87
CA GLY A 126 -10.07 -5.16 7.04
C GLY A 126 -9.17 -4.88 5.86
N VAL A 127 -8.67 -3.65 5.74
CA VAL A 127 -7.80 -3.21 4.64
C VAL A 127 -6.51 -2.61 5.18
N VAL A 128 -5.37 -3.04 4.64
CA VAL A 128 -4.05 -2.42 4.84
C VAL A 128 -3.65 -1.71 3.55
N GLY A 129 -3.67 -0.41 3.57
CA GLY A 129 -3.54 0.46 2.39
C GLY A 129 -4.51 1.65 2.51
N HIS A 130 -4.67 2.48 1.52
CA HIS A 130 -3.85 2.61 0.31
C HIS A 130 -2.50 3.26 0.63
N LEU A 131 -1.60 3.32 -0.37
CA LEU A 131 -0.30 3.94 -0.17
C LEU A 131 -0.41 5.47 -0.22
N ASN A 132 -0.93 6.02 -1.30
CA ASN A 132 -0.95 7.46 -1.55
C ASN A 132 -2.12 8.15 -0.85
N SER A 133 -1.91 9.35 -0.30
CA SER A 133 -3.00 10.14 0.33
C SER A 133 -4.16 10.41 -0.64
N GLY A 134 -3.86 10.61 -1.93
CA GLY A 134 -4.86 10.85 -2.97
C GLY A 134 -5.80 9.67 -3.23
N THR A 135 -5.38 8.44 -2.98
CA THR A 135 -6.22 7.25 -3.08
C THR A 135 -6.80 6.83 -1.73
N THR A 136 -6.03 7.00 -0.64
CA THR A 136 -6.43 6.66 0.73
C THR A 136 -7.64 7.45 1.20
N ILE A 137 -7.63 8.78 1.02
CA ILE A 137 -8.68 9.67 1.54
C ILE A 137 -10.05 9.34 0.93
N PRO A 138 -10.25 9.28 -0.40
CA PRO A 138 -11.56 8.94 -0.94
C PRO A 138 -11.96 7.48 -0.67
N ALA A 139 -11.03 6.54 -0.67
CA ALA A 139 -11.30 5.13 -0.34
C ALA A 139 -11.79 4.95 1.11
N SER A 140 -11.27 5.76 2.05
CA SER A 140 -11.65 5.68 3.46
C SER A 140 -13.14 5.94 3.71
N THR A 141 -13.79 6.75 2.89
CA THR A 141 -15.25 6.97 2.96
C THR A 141 -15.99 5.66 2.66
N ILE A 142 -15.59 4.95 1.58
CA ILE A 142 -16.22 3.69 1.16
C ILE A 142 -16.05 2.61 2.25
N TYR A 143 -14.84 2.47 2.79
CA TYR A 143 -14.59 1.52 3.88
C TYR A 143 -15.33 1.89 5.16
N SER A 144 -15.40 3.20 5.50
CA SER A 144 -16.10 3.66 6.68
C SER A 144 -17.62 3.41 6.61
N GLU A 145 -18.25 3.65 5.46
CA GLU A 145 -19.66 3.35 5.21
C GLU A 145 -19.96 1.84 5.32
N ALA A 146 -19.00 1.00 4.92
CA ALA A 146 -19.09 -0.46 5.05
C ALA A 146 -18.69 -0.96 6.45
N GLY A 147 -18.24 -0.12 7.37
CA GLY A 147 -17.77 -0.49 8.71
C GLY A 147 -16.43 -1.25 8.71
N ILE A 148 -15.67 -1.23 7.62
CA ILE A 148 -14.41 -1.95 7.44
C ILE A 148 -13.24 -1.08 7.93
N PRO A 149 -12.43 -1.53 8.90
CA PRO A 149 -11.23 -0.81 9.32
C PRO A 149 -10.18 -0.75 8.21
N GLN A 150 -9.59 0.43 8.06
CA GLN A 150 -8.49 0.70 7.12
C GLN A 150 -7.28 1.21 7.89
N ILE A 151 -6.12 0.55 7.69
CA ILE A 151 -4.84 1.00 8.23
C ILE A 151 -3.95 1.41 7.06
N SER A 152 -3.69 2.72 6.89
CA SER A 152 -2.70 3.15 5.90
C SER A 152 -1.29 3.08 6.49
N PRO A 153 -0.36 2.38 5.80
CA PRO A 153 1.02 2.27 6.24
C PRO A 153 1.89 3.47 5.84
N SER A 154 1.37 4.39 5.02
CA SER A 154 2.20 5.36 4.29
C SER A 154 1.53 6.69 3.96
N SER A 155 0.19 6.79 3.99
CA SER A 155 -0.52 8.02 3.71
C SER A 155 -0.31 9.05 4.83
N THR A 156 0.32 10.18 4.52
CA THR A 156 0.73 11.18 5.52
C THR A 156 -0.21 12.38 5.63
N ASN A 157 -1.09 12.61 4.64
CA ASN A 157 -1.98 13.78 4.70
C ASN A 157 -2.91 13.72 5.92
N PRO A 158 -2.91 14.77 6.78
CA PRO A 158 -3.73 14.82 7.99
C PRO A 158 -5.22 14.61 7.75
N LYS A 159 -5.74 14.98 6.58
CA LYS A 159 -7.14 14.85 6.25
C LYS A 159 -7.65 13.40 6.36
N TYR A 160 -6.78 12.41 6.15
CA TYR A 160 -7.15 10.99 6.19
C TYR A 160 -7.84 10.61 7.52
N THR A 161 -7.25 10.96 8.65
CA THR A 161 -7.73 10.61 10.00
C THR A 161 -8.61 11.69 10.63
N ARG A 162 -8.80 12.85 9.94
CA ARG A 162 -9.56 13.99 10.47
C ARG A 162 -10.93 14.19 9.80
N GLN A 163 -11.43 13.17 9.07
CA GLN A 163 -12.78 13.15 8.48
C GLN A 163 -13.87 12.76 9.48
N GLY A 164 -13.51 12.37 10.71
CA GLY A 164 -14.45 11.94 11.75
C GLY A 164 -14.78 10.44 11.70
N PHE A 165 -14.15 9.66 10.81
CA PHE A 165 -14.33 8.21 10.73
C PHE A 165 -13.65 7.52 11.91
N LYS A 166 -14.24 6.42 12.40
CA LYS A 166 -13.68 5.59 13.47
C LYS A 166 -12.90 4.38 12.92
N THR A 167 -12.94 4.19 11.61
CA THR A 167 -12.36 3.05 10.89
C THR A 167 -10.97 3.34 10.31
N THR A 168 -10.46 4.57 10.43
CA THR A 168 -9.20 5.00 9.80
C THR A 168 -8.04 5.03 10.78
N PHE A 169 -6.92 4.37 10.40
CA PHE A 169 -5.70 4.31 11.20
C PHE A 169 -4.47 4.53 10.33
N ARG A 170 -3.40 5.11 10.90
CA ARG A 170 -2.15 5.41 10.20
C ARG A 170 -0.94 4.92 10.99
N MET A 171 0.01 4.28 10.28
CA MET A 171 1.22 3.70 10.87
C MET A 171 2.43 4.62 10.90
N VAL A 172 2.35 5.80 10.30
CA VAL A 172 3.48 6.74 10.12
C VAL A 172 3.10 8.14 10.59
N ALA A 173 4.10 9.01 10.79
CA ALA A 173 3.87 10.41 11.11
C ALA A 173 3.07 11.12 10.00
N ASP A 174 2.25 12.10 10.35
CA ASP A 174 1.50 12.89 9.37
C ASP A 174 2.32 14.07 8.81
N ASP A 175 1.79 14.74 7.77
CA ASP A 175 2.44 15.89 7.13
C ASP A 175 2.66 17.06 8.10
N THR A 176 1.85 17.20 9.14
CA THR A 176 2.05 18.25 10.15
C THR A 176 3.38 18.06 10.87
N GLN A 177 3.71 16.81 11.19
CA GLN A 177 5.00 16.46 11.80
C GLN A 177 6.11 16.44 10.74
N LEU A 178 5.88 15.80 9.59
CA LEU A 178 6.88 15.65 8.52
C LEU A 178 7.27 17.00 7.91
N GLY A 179 6.32 17.73 7.35
CA GLY A 179 6.53 19.05 6.77
C GLY A 179 7.00 20.05 7.81
N GLY A 180 6.41 19.99 9.02
CA GLY A 180 6.79 20.84 10.14
C GLY A 180 8.26 20.69 10.56
N THR A 181 8.74 19.46 10.65
CA THR A 181 10.15 19.16 10.99
C THR A 181 11.11 19.60 9.88
N LEU A 182 10.76 19.29 8.63
CA LEU A 182 11.58 19.67 7.46
C LEU A 182 11.66 21.19 7.30
N GLY A 183 10.57 21.94 7.52
CA GLY A 183 10.57 23.39 7.44
C GLY A 183 11.47 24.03 8.50
N LYS A 184 11.38 23.57 9.74
CA LYS A 184 12.29 23.99 10.83
C LYS A 184 13.75 23.64 10.51
N TYR A 185 14.01 22.46 9.96
CA TYR A 185 15.35 22.02 9.58
C TYR A 185 15.94 22.90 8.47
N ALA A 186 15.13 23.22 7.44
CA ALA A 186 15.55 24.11 6.35
C ALA A 186 16.02 25.46 6.85
N VAL A 187 15.30 26.07 7.80
CA VAL A 187 15.63 27.40 8.33
C VAL A 187 16.73 27.33 9.39
N ASN A 188 16.57 26.46 10.39
CA ASN A 188 17.41 26.47 11.58
C ASN A 188 18.76 25.76 11.36
N THR A 189 18.77 24.69 10.57
CA THR A 189 19.98 23.86 10.35
C THR A 189 20.66 24.20 9.03
N LEU A 190 19.92 24.19 7.92
CA LEU A 190 20.47 24.53 6.61
C LEU A 190 20.67 26.04 6.41
N LYS A 191 20.19 26.86 7.38
CA LYS A 191 20.28 28.33 7.35
C LYS A 191 19.64 28.97 6.13
N GLY A 192 18.62 28.30 5.56
CA GLY A 192 17.84 28.80 4.42
C GLY A 192 16.99 30.01 4.83
N LYS A 193 17.23 31.17 4.21
CA LYS A 193 16.48 32.41 4.42
C LYS A 193 15.39 32.59 3.38
N SER A 194 15.67 32.14 2.16
CA SER A 194 14.78 32.22 1.00
C SER A 194 14.49 30.81 0.48
N ILE A 195 13.22 30.43 0.40
CA ILE A 195 12.79 29.08 0.11
C ILE A 195 11.76 29.09 -0.99
N ALA A 196 11.94 28.25 -2.02
CA ALA A 196 10.93 27.97 -3.02
C ALA A 196 10.23 26.65 -2.68
N VAL A 197 8.94 26.59 -2.93
CA VAL A 197 8.10 25.40 -2.69
C VAL A 197 7.44 25.01 -3.98
N ILE A 198 7.51 23.73 -4.33
CA ILE A 198 6.83 23.11 -5.48
C ILE A 198 5.96 21.97 -4.95
N ASP A 199 4.73 21.84 -5.43
CA ASP A 199 3.89 20.66 -5.20
C ASP A 199 3.48 20.01 -6.52
N ASP A 200 3.14 18.70 -6.49
CA ASP A 200 2.71 17.93 -7.65
C ASP A 200 1.20 17.87 -7.84
N ARG A 201 0.44 18.70 -7.13
CA ARG A 201 -1.04 18.75 -7.11
C ARG A 201 -1.73 17.47 -6.64
N THR A 202 -1.01 16.47 -6.16
CA THR A 202 -1.61 15.36 -5.42
C THR A 202 -2.02 15.79 -4.01
N ALA A 203 -2.92 15.04 -3.37
CA ALA A 203 -3.29 15.32 -1.98
C ALA A 203 -2.10 15.20 -1.02
N TYR A 204 -1.13 14.29 -1.31
CA TYR A 204 0.11 14.19 -0.57
C TYR A 204 1.00 15.42 -0.81
N GLY A 205 1.34 15.68 -2.08
CA GLY A 205 2.30 16.74 -2.39
C GLY A 205 1.86 18.10 -1.91
N GLN A 206 0.58 18.45 -2.08
CA GLN A 206 0.00 19.69 -1.54
C GLN A 206 0.05 19.71 0.00
N GLY A 207 -0.35 18.62 0.66
CA GLY A 207 -0.38 18.56 2.13
C GLY A 207 0.99 18.79 2.76
N VAL A 208 2.00 18.03 2.34
CA VAL A 208 3.35 18.17 2.89
C VAL A 208 3.99 19.52 2.54
N ALA A 209 3.73 20.06 1.33
CA ALA A 209 4.23 21.36 0.91
C ALA A 209 3.61 22.52 1.73
N GLU A 210 2.32 22.45 2.04
CA GLU A 210 1.63 23.41 2.89
C GLU A 210 2.16 23.43 4.31
N GLU A 211 2.32 22.25 4.94
CA GLU A 211 2.83 22.15 6.31
C GLU A 211 4.31 22.55 6.39
N PHE A 212 5.12 22.21 5.36
CA PHE A 212 6.48 22.70 5.24
C PHE A 212 6.54 24.24 5.16
N ALA A 213 5.75 24.85 4.27
CA ALA A 213 5.72 26.30 4.10
C ALA A 213 5.32 27.04 5.38
N LYS A 214 4.29 26.55 6.10
CA LYS A 214 3.87 27.06 7.42
C LYS A 214 5.02 27.03 8.42
N ALA A 215 5.74 25.92 8.49
CA ALA A 215 6.86 25.74 9.43
C ALA A 215 8.07 26.62 9.06
N VAL A 216 8.34 26.83 7.79
CA VAL A 216 9.37 27.77 7.30
C VAL A 216 9.04 29.20 7.79
N GLU A 217 7.83 29.67 7.57
CA GLU A 217 7.39 31.02 7.96
C GLU A 217 7.41 31.19 9.48
N ALA A 218 6.94 30.17 10.22
CA ALA A 218 6.99 30.16 11.69
C ALA A 218 8.43 30.16 12.25
N ALA A 219 9.41 29.57 11.53
CA ALA A 219 10.81 29.59 11.90
C ALA A 219 11.57 30.87 11.47
N GLY A 220 10.89 31.84 10.85
CA GLY A 220 11.47 33.11 10.38
C GLY A 220 12.11 33.04 8.98
N GLY A 221 11.93 31.96 8.24
CA GLY A 221 12.29 31.87 6.84
C GLY A 221 11.26 32.55 5.94
N LYS A 222 11.61 32.80 4.68
CA LYS A 222 10.73 33.42 3.70
C LYS A 222 10.45 32.49 2.53
N VAL A 223 9.19 32.19 2.25
CA VAL A 223 8.76 31.52 1.02
C VAL A 223 8.73 32.55 -0.11
N VAL A 224 9.67 32.46 -1.05
CA VAL A 224 9.88 33.44 -2.14
C VAL A 224 9.24 33.02 -3.45
N ALA A 225 8.85 31.75 -3.59
CA ALA A 225 8.09 31.22 -4.71
C ALA A 225 7.24 30.03 -4.23
N LYS A 226 6.00 29.95 -4.75
CA LYS A 226 5.13 28.79 -4.66
C LYS A 226 4.71 28.42 -6.07
N GLU A 227 5.20 27.27 -6.53
CA GLU A 227 4.98 26.77 -7.89
C GLU A 227 4.33 25.39 -7.81
N PHE A 228 3.83 24.90 -8.90
CA PHE A 228 3.26 23.56 -8.96
C PHE A 228 3.58 22.87 -10.29
N THR A 229 3.53 21.56 -10.23
CA THR A 229 3.62 20.67 -11.38
C THR A 229 2.52 19.61 -11.33
N THR A 230 2.71 18.46 -11.96
CA THR A 230 1.85 17.30 -11.80
C THR A 230 2.70 16.07 -11.50
N ASP A 231 2.08 15.04 -10.96
CA ASP A 231 2.69 13.73 -10.69
C ASP A 231 3.14 12.96 -11.94
N LYS A 232 2.80 13.47 -13.14
CA LYS A 232 3.15 12.91 -14.45
C LYS A 232 4.03 13.83 -15.30
N ALA A 233 4.42 14.98 -14.75
CA ALA A 233 5.24 15.95 -15.47
C ALA A 233 6.67 15.43 -15.67
N THR A 234 7.25 15.77 -16.82
CA THR A 234 8.63 15.43 -17.18
C THR A 234 9.47 16.65 -17.56
N ASP A 235 8.83 17.80 -17.77
CA ASP A 235 9.49 19.08 -18.04
C ASP A 235 9.13 20.11 -16.98
N PHE A 236 10.16 20.65 -16.33
CA PHE A 236 10.07 21.62 -15.25
C PHE A 236 10.78 22.93 -15.58
N THR A 237 11.24 23.11 -16.83
CA THR A 237 12.08 24.23 -17.28
C THR A 237 11.43 25.57 -16.95
N SER A 238 10.13 25.73 -17.18
CA SER A 238 9.41 26.97 -16.92
C SER A 238 9.41 27.34 -15.43
N ILE A 239 8.94 26.43 -14.58
CA ILE A 239 8.86 26.69 -13.13
C ILE A 239 10.25 26.84 -12.50
N LEU A 240 11.23 26.03 -12.94
CA LEU A 240 12.61 26.12 -12.46
C LEU A 240 13.29 27.42 -12.89
N THR A 241 12.97 27.98 -14.06
CA THR A 241 13.45 29.31 -14.51
C THR A 241 12.88 30.42 -13.61
N THR A 242 11.60 30.35 -13.29
CA THR A 242 10.95 31.29 -12.34
C THR A 242 11.62 31.21 -10.97
N ILE A 243 11.85 29.99 -10.46
CA ILE A 243 12.50 29.75 -9.17
C ILE A 243 13.96 30.27 -9.19
N LYS A 244 14.71 29.99 -10.26
CA LYS A 244 16.10 30.46 -10.43
C LYS A 244 16.21 31.97 -10.29
N ALA A 245 15.28 32.73 -10.84
CA ALA A 245 15.26 34.19 -10.76
C ALA A 245 15.11 34.70 -9.30
N LYS A 246 14.49 33.91 -8.41
CA LYS A 246 14.33 34.21 -6.99
C LYS A 246 15.55 33.85 -6.14
N LYS A 247 16.50 33.10 -6.67
CA LYS A 247 17.73 32.65 -6.01
C LYS A 247 17.48 32.04 -4.62
N PRO A 248 16.61 31.03 -4.48
CA PRO A 248 16.32 30.44 -3.19
C PRO A 248 17.53 29.66 -2.64
N ASP A 249 17.68 29.62 -1.33
CA ASP A 249 18.67 28.77 -0.65
C ASP A 249 18.25 27.29 -0.70
N VAL A 250 16.92 27.05 -0.61
CA VAL A 250 16.30 25.72 -0.62
C VAL A 250 15.14 25.69 -1.61
N VAL A 251 15.03 24.63 -2.35
CA VAL A 251 13.84 24.24 -3.14
C VAL A 251 13.22 23.02 -2.48
N PHE A 252 12.01 23.16 -1.97
CA PHE A 252 11.22 22.05 -1.43
C PHE A 252 10.31 21.51 -2.52
N PHE A 253 10.22 20.19 -2.63
CA PHE A 253 9.30 19.50 -3.51
C PHE A 253 8.39 18.55 -2.73
N GLY A 254 7.09 18.81 -2.74
CA GLY A 254 6.04 17.90 -2.29
C GLY A 254 5.59 17.03 -3.46
N GLY A 255 6.03 15.78 -3.46
CA GLY A 255 5.75 14.80 -4.51
C GLY A 255 6.64 13.57 -4.41
N MET A 256 6.70 12.78 -5.48
CA MET A 256 7.35 11.47 -5.48
C MET A 256 8.68 11.48 -6.24
N ASP A 257 9.52 10.48 -5.98
CA ASP A 257 10.85 10.30 -6.56
C ASP A 257 10.85 10.25 -8.10
N ALA A 258 9.83 9.66 -8.70
CA ALA A 258 9.67 9.57 -10.15
C ALA A 258 9.65 10.95 -10.84
N VAL A 259 9.17 11.99 -10.14
CA VAL A 259 9.15 13.37 -10.61
C VAL A 259 10.39 14.14 -10.13
N ALA A 260 10.81 13.90 -8.89
CA ALA A 260 11.94 14.59 -8.29
C ALA A 260 13.28 14.29 -8.99
N GLY A 261 13.52 13.05 -9.43
CA GLY A 261 14.76 12.69 -10.11
C GLY A 261 14.99 13.47 -11.42
N PRO A 262 14.04 13.47 -12.36
CA PRO A 262 14.10 14.33 -13.56
C PRO A 262 14.19 15.83 -13.22
N MET A 263 13.49 16.30 -12.18
CA MET A 263 13.55 17.70 -11.73
C MET A 263 14.98 18.09 -11.30
N LEU A 264 15.66 17.25 -10.54
CA LEU A 264 17.05 17.45 -10.13
C LEU A 264 18.01 17.54 -11.32
N LYS A 265 17.82 16.73 -12.36
CA LYS A 265 18.59 16.82 -13.62
C LYS A 265 18.40 18.16 -14.31
N GLN A 266 17.17 18.67 -14.36
CA GLN A 266 16.88 19.97 -14.94
C GLN A 266 17.40 21.12 -14.05
N MET A 267 17.36 21.01 -12.73
CA MET A 267 18.00 21.97 -11.85
C MET A 267 19.52 22.08 -12.11
N LYS A 268 20.21 20.93 -12.30
CA LYS A 268 21.64 20.90 -12.68
C LYS A 268 21.86 21.59 -14.03
N SER A 269 21.08 21.26 -15.05
CA SER A 269 21.16 21.83 -16.39
C SER A 269 20.95 23.34 -16.37
N LEU A 270 20.07 23.84 -15.52
CA LEU A 270 19.80 25.25 -15.32
C LEU A 270 20.79 25.92 -14.35
N ALA A 271 21.79 25.21 -13.86
CA ALA A 271 22.77 25.69 -12.85
C ALA A 271 22.12 26.24 -11.56
N ILE A 272 21.02 25.64 -11.12
CA ILE A 272 20.38 25.95 -9.83
C ILE A 272 21.14 25.18 -8.74
N LYS A 273 21.79 25.91 -7.83
CA LYS A 273 22.65 25.35 -6.77
C LYS A 273 21.97 25.23 -5.42
N SER A 274 20.68 25.56 -5.34
CA SER A 274 19.88 25.46 -4.12
C SER A 274 19.94 24.04 -3.52
N LYS A 275 19.85 23.92 -2.22
CA LYS A 275 19.54 22.63 -1.59
C LYS A 275 18.18 22.16 -2.08
N PHE A 276 18.02 20.85 -2.34
CA PHE A 276 16.75 20.26 -2.70
C PHE A 276 16.20 19.47 -1.50
N MET A 277 14.94 19.63 -1.22
CA MET A 277 14.33 19.06 -0.04
C MET A 277 12.98 18.47 -0.34
N GLY A 278 12.58 17.39 0.33
CA GLY A 278 11.24 16.84 0.20
C GLY A 278 10.90 15.88 1.33
N GLY A 279 9.67 15.40 1.33
CA GLY A 279 9.17 14.44 2.30
C GLY A 279 9.61 13.00 2.00
N ASP A 280 8.85 12.06 2.53
CA ASP A 280 9.09 10.63 2.41
C ASP A 280 8.94 10.11 0.97
N GLY A 281 8.06 10.71 0.17
CA GLY A 281 7.86 10.35 -1.24
C GLY A 281 9.09 10.49 -2.13
N ILE A 282 10.09 11.30 -1.75
CA ILE A 282 11.37 11.39 -2.44
C ILE A 282 12.50 10.66 -1.71
N CYS A 283 12.29 10.17 -0.49
CA CYS A 283 13.32 9.62 0.38
C CYS A 283 13.64 8.15 0.06
N THR A 284 13.92 7.85 -1.20
CA THR A 284 14.08 6.50 -1.75
C THR A 284 15.42 6.31 -2.44
N THR A 285 15.89 5.08 -2.53
CA THR A 285 17.05 4.74 -3.35
C THR A 285 16.77 4.94 -4.84
N GLU A 286 15.50 4.95 -5.25
CA GLU A 286 15.11 5.22 -6.64
C GLU A 286 15.34 6.68 -7.02
N LEU A 287 15.13 7.64 -6.11
CA LEU A 287 15.51 9.03 -6.32
C LEU A 287 16.99 9.16 -6.71
N VAL A 288 17.86 8.44 -5.97
CA VAL A 288 19.32 8.49 -6.23
C VAL A 288 19.65 7.96 -7.62
N LYS A 289 19.00 6.87 -8.04
CA LYS A 289 19.17 6.31 -9.40
C LYS A 289 18.65 7.26 -10.47
N LEU A 290 17.44 7.81 -10.29
CA LEU A 290 16.80 8.71 -11.24
C LEU A 290 17.54 10.04 -11.36
N GLY A 291 18.04 10.58 -10.27
CA GLY A 291 18.83 11.83 -10.27
C GLY A 291 20.25 11.63 -10.76
N GLY A 292 20.86 10.48 -10.44
CA GLY A 292 22.21 10.11 -10.86
C GLY A 292 23.25 11.19 -10.54
N ASP A 293 24.06 11.53 -11.52
CA ASP A 293 25.13 12.54 -11.40
C ASP A 293 24.62 13.98 -11.20
N ALA A 294 23.31 14.19 -11.25
CA ALA A 294 22.72 15.49 -10.91
C ALA A 294 22.66 15.74 -9.39
N ILE A 295 22.86 14.70 -8.58
CA ILE A 295 22.83 14.82 -7.14
C ILE A 295 24.25 14.92 -6.60
N ALA A 296 24.62 16.08 -6.06
CA ALA A 296 25.88 16.28 -5.36
C ALA A 296 25.71 15.93 -3.86
N ASP A 297 26.84 15.59 -3.20
CA ASP A 297 26.86 15.32 -1.78
C ASP A 297 26.27 16.48 -0.96
N ASN A 298 25.41 16.14 -0.01
CA ASN A 298 24.70 17.11 0.83
C ASN A 298 23.88 18.16 0.04
N GLN A 299 23.43 17.83 -1.15
CA GLN A 299 22.51 18.68 -1.92
C GLN A 299 21.06 18.34 -1.65
N VAL A 300 20.74 17.05 -1.52
CA VAL A 300 19.37 16.53 -1.29
C VAL A 300 19.20 16.19 0.18
N TYR A 301 18.09 16.64 0.75
CA TYR A 301 17.65 16.30 2.11
C TYR A 301 16.20 15.82 2.05
N CYS A 302 15.88 14.77 2.79
CA CYS A 302 14.53 14.24 2.91
C CYS A 302 14.29 13.64 4.29
N ALA A 303 13.04 13.35 4.61
CA ALA A 303 12.73 12.57 5.81
C ALA A 303 11.73 11.47 5.47
N GLU A 304 12.03 10.26 5.92
CA GLU A 304 11.05 9.17 5.96
C GLU A 304 10.05 9.43 7.09
N ALA A 305 8.76 9.19 6.86
CA ALA A 305 7.72 9.35 7.86
C ALA A 305 7.67 8.14 8.81
N GLY A 306 8.81 7.76 9.35
CA GLY A 306 8.99 6.63 10.24
C GLY A 306 10.45 6.45 10.62
N GLY A 307 10.77 5.33 11.29
CA GLY A 307 12.13 4.96 11.64
C GLY A 307 12.27 4.36 13.02
N VAL A 308 13.34 3.60 13.20
CA VAL A 308 13.69 2.96 14.47
C VAL A 308 15.14 3.28 14.85
N ASP A 309 15.39 3.35 16.15
CA ASP A 309 16.70 3.48 16.74
C ASP A 309 16.84 2.53 17.94
N GLY A 310 18.02 2.48 18.53
CA GLY A 310 18.30 1.66 19.72
C GLY A 310 17.94 0.18 19.51
N GLU A 311 17.29 -0.41 20.51
CA GLU A 311 16.94 -1.82 20.51
C GLU A 311 15.91 -2.20 19.42
N ALA A 312 15.00 -1.29 19.05
CA ALA A 312 14.00 -1.54 18.00
C ALA A 312 14.63 -1.77 16.63
N LYS A 313 15.88 -1.32 16.42
CA LYS A 313 16.62 -1.54 15.18
C LYS A 313 16.87 -3.03 14.90
N VAL A 314 17.02 -3.85 15.93
CA VAL A 314 17.25 -5.30 15.77
C VAL A 314 16.08 -5.96 15.03
N GLY A 315 14.85 -5.70 15.47
CA GLY A 315 13.64 -6.25 14.80
C GLY A 315 13.49 -5.77 13.35
N MET A 316 13.84 -4.51 13.07
CA MET A 316 13.87 -3.98 11.72
C MET A 316 14.91 -4.67 10.84
N ASP A 317 16.12 -4.91 11.35
CA ASP A 317 17.19 -5.55 10.59
C ASP A 317 16.84 -7.04 10.33
N GLU A 318 16.27 -7.76 11.30
CA GLU A 318 15.75 -9.12 11.12
C GLU A 318 14.62 -9.17 10.07
N PHE A 319 13.70 -8.20 10.09
CA PHE A 319 12.65 -8.08 9.06
C PHE A 319 13.26 -7.92 7.66
N LYS A 320 14.25 -7.04 7.50
CA LYS A 320 14.92 -6.82 6.20
C LYS A 320 15.58 -8.10 5.67
N VAL A 321 16.21 -8.89 6.55
CA VAL A 321 16.81 -10.18 6.16
C VAL A 321 15.75 -11.14 5.67
N LYS A 322 14.64 -11.32 6.39
CA LYS A 322 13.52 -12.18 5.99
C LYS A 322 12.88 -11.70 4.68
N TYR A 323 12.66 -10.40 4.55
CA TYR A 323 12.09 -9.79 3.36
C TYR A 323 12.96 -10.06 2.13
N GLN A 324 14.25 -9.78 2.21
CA GLN A 324 15.21 -10.01 1.14
C GLN A 324 15.33 -11.49 0.76
N ALA A 325 15.36 -12.38 1.75
CA ALA A 325 15.40 -13.83 1.53
C ALA A 325 14.16 -14.34 0.78
N LYS A 326 12.98 -13.77 1.04
CA LYS A 326 11.73 -14.20 0.42
C LYS A 326 11.50 -13.61 -0.97
N PHE A 327 11.78 -12.32 -1.15
CA PHE A 327 11.41 -11.58 -2.36
C PHE A 327 12.58 -11.26 -3.27
N ASN A 328 13.83 -11.64 -2.89
CA ASN A 328 15.06 -11.35 -3.62
C ASN A 328 15.21 -9.86 -4.00
N THR A 329 14.76 -8.97 -3.13
CA THR A 329 14.87 -7.51 -3.27
C THR A 329 14.94 -6.86 -1.90
N ASP A 330 15.59 -5.71 -1.82
CA ASP A 330 15.66 -4.93 -0.59
C ASP A 330 14.35 -4.17 -0.35
N VAL A 331 14.05 -3.92 0.93
CA VAL A 331 12.99 -3.00 1.35
C VAL A 331 13.21 -1.65 0.68
N LYS A 332 12.14 -1.07 0.10
CA LYS A 332 12.22 0.25 -0.53
C LYS A 332 11.93 1.36 0.48
N LEU A 333 10.82 1.25 1.22
CA LEU A 333 10.46 2.21 2.24
C LEU A 333 9.43 1.67 3.25
N TYR A 334 8.23 1.28 2.78
CA TYR A 334 7.07 1.10 3.65
C TYR A 334 6.75 -0.35 4.02
N ALA A 335 7.41 -1.35 3.45
CA ALA A 335 7.15 -2.76 3.74
C ALA A 335 7.10 -3.10 5.26
N PRO A 336 7.98 -2.55 6.13
CA PRO A 336 7.92 -2.80 7.57
C PRO A 336 6.63 -2.29 8.21
N TYR A 337 6.12 -1.13 7.77
CA TYR A 337 4.89 -0.53 8.30
C TYR A 337 3.65 -1.28 7.83
N VAL A 338 3.68 -1.81 6.60
CA VAL A 338 2.63 -2.69 6.07
C VAL A 338 2.58 -4.01 6.85
N TYR A 339 3.75 -4.62 7.06
CA TYR A 339 3.89 -5.84 7.84
C TYR A 339 3.31 -5.66 9.25
N ASP A 340 3.66 -4.58 9.93
CA ASP A 340 3.14 -4.27 11.25
C ASP A 340 1.64 -3.94 11.22
N ALA A 341 1.14 -3.23 10.21
CA ALA A 341 -0.28 -2.94 10.05
C ALA A 341 -1.14 -4.21 9.98
N VAL A 342 -0.70 -5.22 9.22
CA VAL A 342 -1.35 -6.54 9.18
C VAL A 342 -1.31 -7.21 10.54
N ASN A 343 -0.15 -7.22 11.20
CA ASN A 343 0.01 -7.85 12.52
C ASN A 343 -0.81 -7.15 13.62
N VAL A 344 -0.88 -5.82 13.62
CA VAL A 344 -1.72 -5.03 14.55
C VAL A 344 -3.20 -5.34 14.33
N MET A 345 -3.65 -5.39 13.08
CA MET A 345 -5.03 -5.73 12.74
C MET A 345 -5.38 -7.14 13.23
N VAL A 346 -4.54 -8.13 12.97
CA VAL A 346 -4.77 -9.52 13.43
C VAL A 346 -4.66 -9.64 14.94
N ALA A 347 -3.75 -8.90 15.58
CA ALA A 347 -3.70 -8.87 17.05
C ALA A 347 -5.00 -8.33 17.67
N ALA A 348 -5.62 -7.31 17.04
CA ALA A 348 -6.93 -6.82 17.45
C ALA A 348 -8.03 -7.86 17.24
N MET A 349 -8.00 -8.61 16.13
CA MET A 349 -8.92 -9.75 15.90
C MET A 349 -8.77 -10.85 16.96
N VAL A 350 -7.54 -11.21 17.32
CA VAL A 350 -7.24 -12.20 18.37
C VAL A 350 -7.76 -11.70 19.72
N LYS A 351 -7.55 -10.42 20.05
CA LYS A 351 -8.05 -9.84 21.31
C LYS A 351 -9.58 -9.82 21.38
N ALA A 352 -10.25 -9.67 20.24
CA ALA A 352 -11.71 -9.73 20.12
C ALA A 352 -12.26 -11.16 19.95
N ASP A 353 -11.38 -12.15 19.78
CA ASP A 353 -11.70 -13.53 19.38
C ASP A 353 -12.63 -13.57 18.14
N SER A 354 -12.43 -12.65 17.18
CA SER A 354 -13.32 -12.48 16.01
C SER A 354 -12.65 -11.69 14.90
N SER A 355 -12.90 -12.09 13.65
CA SER A 355 -12.57 -11.31 12.46
C SER A 355 -13.68 -10.36 11.99
N ASP A 356 -14.81 -10.31 12.70
CA ASP A 356 -15.89 -9.36 12.43
C ASP A 356 -15.43 -7.93 12.73
N PRO A 357 -15.43 -7.02 11.74
CA PRO A 357 -15.02 -5.62 11.90
C PRO A 357 -15.68 -4.93 13.09
N ALA A 358 -16.98 -5.13 13.32
CA ALA A 358 -17.71 -4.49 14.41
C ALA A 358 -17.21 -4.92 15.80
N LYS A 359 -16.66 -6.15 15.91
CA LYS A 359 -16.16 -6.70 17.18
C LYS A 359 -14.71 -6.31 17.45
N TYR A 360 -13.82 -6.33 16.42
CA TYR A 360 -12.41 -6.08 16.66
C TYR A 360 -12.01 -4.60 16.52
N LEU A 361 -12.81 -3.76 15.83
CA LEU A 361 -12.53 -2.33 15.70
C LEU A 361 -12.29 -1.61 17.04
N PRO A 362 -13.07 -1.84 18.12
CA PRO A 362 -12.75 -1.26 19.43
C PRO A 362 -11.41 -1.70 20.00
N MET A 363 -10.99 -2.95 19.73
CA MET A 363 -9.70 -3.47 20.14
C MET A 363 -8.56 -2.83 19.34
N LEU A 364 -8.76 -2.63 18.02
CA LEU A 364 -7.83 -1.93 17.14
C LEU A 364 -7.64 -0.47 17.57
N ALA A 365 -8.72 0.25 17.84
CA ALA A 365 -8.69 1.65 18.26
C ALA A 365 -7.96 1.85 19.62
N THR A 366 -7.92 0.82 20.46
CA THR A 366 -7.22 0.85 21.75
C THR A 366 -5.85 0.17 21.72
N THR A 367 -5.27 -0.02 20.51
CA THR A 367 -3.90 -0.54 20.39
C THR A 367 -2.92 0.36 21.11
N ALA A 368 -2.14 -0.24 22.03
CA ALA A 368 -1.10 0.44 22.79
C ALA A 368 0.12 -0.46 22.92
N ASP A 369 1.29 0.12 22.69
CA ASP A 369 2.62 -0.49 22.84
C ASP A 369 2.79 -1.85 22.14
N PHE A 370 2.09 -2.03 20.99
CA PHE A 370 2.29 -3.22 20.17
C PHE A 370 3.73 -3.22 19.64
N LYS A 371 4.44 -4.32 19.86
CA LYS A 371 5.85 -4.47 19.47
C LYS A 371 5.96 -4.79 17.98
N GLY A 372 6.05 -3.76 17.16
CA GLY A 372 6.27 -3.88 15.72
C GLY A 372 7.76 -3.85 15.34
N VAL A 373 8.07 -4.30 14.14
CA VAL A 373 9.42 -4.16 13.53
C VAL A 373 9.72 -2.71 13.17
N SER A 374 8.69 -1.90 12.94
CA SER A 374 8.79 -0.45 12.72
C SER A 374 8.83 0.36 14.02
N GLY A 375 8.87 -0.32 15.16
CA GLY A 375 8.83 0.28 16.50
C GLY A 375 7.49 0.04 17.23
N PRO A 376 7.32 0.60 18.43
CA PRO A 376 6.09 0.45 19.19
C PRO A 376 4.92 1.16 18.52
N VAL A 377 3.80 0.46 18.34
CA VAL A 377 2.59 1.01 17.74
C VAL A 377 1.54 1.28 18.80
N SER A 378 1.10 2.53 18.86
CA SER A 378 -0.04 2.98 19.67
C SER A 378 -0.81 4.00 18.86
N PHE A 379 -2.15 3.93 18.85
CA PHE A 379 -2.99 4.91 18.15
C PHE A 379 -3.56 5.95 19.12
N ASP A 380 -3.73 7.18 18.61
CA ASP A 380 -4.47 8.22 19.30
C ASP A 380 -5.99 8.11 19.02
N GLU A 381 -6.78 9.03 19.55
CA GLU A 381 -8.25 9.07 19.40
C GLU A 381 -8.70 9.27 17.94
N LYS A 382 -7.83 9.74 17.06
CA LYS A 382 -8.09 9.95 15.63
C LYS A 382 -7.65 8.77 14.77
N GLY A 383 -6.88 7.81 15.37
CA GLY A 383 -6.26 6.70 14.66
C GLY A 383 -4.87 7.03 14.10
N ASP A 384 -4.27 8.16 14.49
CA ASP A 384 -2.88 8.47 14.14
C ASP A 384 -1.91 7.73 15.07
N ILE A 385 -0.73 7.37 14.56
CA ILE A 385 0.35 6.81 15.37
C ILE A 385 0.79 7.83 16.43
N LYS A 386 0.88 7.40 17.69
CA LYS A 386 1.47 8.21 18.76
C LYS A 386 3.00 8.20 18.64
N ASN A 387 3.62 9.35 18.83
CA ASN A 387 5.08 9.50 18.80
C ASN A 387 5.72 8.95 17.52
N GLY A 388 5.05 9.16 16.38
CA GLY A 388 5.58 8.75 15.08
C GLY A 388 6.99 9.31 14.88
N ALA A 389 7.95 8.44 14.53
CA ALA A 389 9.32 8.86 14.25
C ALA A 389 9.44 9.47 12.86
N LEU A 390 10.51 10.25 12.66
CA LEU A 390 10.96 10.73 11.36
C LEU A 390 12.45 10.41 11.21
N THR A 391 12.83 9.83 10.08
CA THR A 391 14.26 9.59 9.78
C THR A 391 14.75 10.59 8.76
N LEU A 392 15.51 11.58 9.24
CA LEU A 392 16.13 12.58 8.38
C LEU A 392 17.34 12.01 7.65
N LYS A 393 17.41 12.24 6.35
CA LYS A 393 18.47 11.71 5.47
C LYS A 393 19.02 12.77 4.53
N THR A 394 20.23 12.51 4.03
CA THR A 394 20.86 13.23 2.92
C THR A 394 21.50 12.24 1.95
N VAL A 395 21.87 12.72 0.77
CA VAL A 395 22.63 11.91 -0.19
C VAL A 395 24.12 12.21 -0.02
N ARG A 396 24.94 11.17 0.17
CA ARG A 396 26.41 11.22 0.15
C ARG A 396 26.97 9.99 -0.57
N GLY A 397 27.99 10.17 -1.37
CA GLY A 397 28.60 9.08 -2.13
C GLY A 397 27.61 8.32 -3.00
N GLY A 398 26.55 9.00 -3.48
CA GLY A 398 25.48 8.36 -4.27
C GLY A 398 24.56 7.44 -3.46
N GLN A 399 24.50 7.59 -2.12
CA GLN A 399 23.64 6.80 -1.25
C GLN A 399 22.89 7.69 -0.26
N LEU A 400 21.71 7.22 0.18
CA LEU A 400 20.96 7.85 1.27
C LEU A 400 21.62 7.50 2.61
N GLU A 401 22.06 8.53 3.32
CA GLU A 401 22.67 8.43 4.64
C GLU A 401 21.74 9.03 5.70
N THR A 402 21.52 8.29 6.78
CA THR A 402 20.72 8.76 7.92
C THR A 402 21.51 9.80 8.72
N LEU A 403 20.89 10.96 8.93
CA LEU A 403 21.42 12.03 9.77
C LEU A 403 20.91 11.94 11.21
N ALA A 404 19.63 11.67 11.38
CA ALA A 404 18.98 11.54 12.68
C ALA A 404 17.66 10.81 12.60
N VAL A 405 17.25 10.15 13.68
CA VAL A 405 15.86 9.72 13.94
C VAL A 405 15.27 10.69 14.96
N LEU A 406 14.15 11.31 14.63
CA LEU A 406 13.47 12.34 15.42
C LEU A 406 12.08 11.85 15.84
N ARG A 407 11.62 12.25 17.05
CA ARG A 407 10.29 11.96 17.58
C ARG A 407 9.63 13.20 18.13
#